data_a9287e45fbab879107617582b4352b0c
#
_entry.id   a9287e45fbab879107617582b4352b0c
#
_cell.length_a   1.000
_cell.length_b   1.000
_cell.length_c   1.000
_cell.angle_alpha   90.00
_cell.angle_beta   90.00
_cell.angle_gamma   90.00
#
_symmetry.space_group_name_H-M   'P 1'
#
loop_
_entity.id
_entity.type
_entity.pdbx_description
1 polymer ?
#
loop_
_entity_poly.entity_id
_entity_poly.type
_entity_poly.pdbx_seq_one_letter_code
_entity_poly.pdbx_strand_id
1 'polypeptide(L)' 'MIKSEFICIKPKSREAKDRFVNDMRQLHSCRVNERRDGLTFVESISGKYSFCLNEESDDHWEVI' A
#
# COMPACT_ATOMS: atom_id res chain seq x y z
N MET A 1 7.77 2.45 23.33
CA MET A 1 7.83 3.20 22.06
C MET A 1 7.29 2.34 20.93
N ILE A 2 6.33 2.87 20.19
CA ILE A 2 5.77 2.15 19.05
C ILE A 2 6.65 2.41 17.84
N LYS A 3 7.11 1.33 17.23
CA LYS A 3 7.96 1.41 16.05
C LYS A 3 7.09 1.32 14.82
N SER A 4 7.05 2.37 14.02
CA SER A 4 6.30 2.38 12.78
C SER A 4 7.05 1.62 11.70
N GLU A 5 6.31 0.86 10.91
CA GLU A 5 6.87 0.14 9.78
C GLU A 5 6.30 0.73 8.50
N PHE A 6 7.15 0.89 7.48
CA PHE A 6 6.76 1.44 6.19
C PHE A 6 7.19 0.48 5.09
N ILE A 7 6.37 0.40 4.07
CA ILE A 7 6.74 -0.34 2.86
C ILE A 7 6.54 0.57 1.66
N CYS A 8 7.29 0.29 0.61
CA CYS A 8 7.16 1.01 -0.65
C CYS A 8 6.42 0.12 -1.64
N ILE A 9 5.45 0.69 -2.33
CA ILE A 9 4.65 -0.05 -3.29
C ILE A 9 4.57 0.69 -4.60
N LYS A 10 4.25 -0.04 -5.66
CA LYS A 10 3.94 0.54 -6.96
C LYS A 10 2.75 -0.20 -7.56
N PRO A 11 1.94 0.48 -8.39
CA PRO A 11 0.81 -0.17 -9.04
C PRO A 11 1.28 -1.10 -10.16
N LYS A 12 0.60 -2.23 -10.32
CA LYS A 12 0.91 -3.14 -11.42
C LYS A 12 -0.29 -3.50 -12.28
N SER A 13 -1.52 -3.24 -11.82
CA SER A 13 -2.69 -3.42 -12.66
C SER A 13 -3.09 -2.08 -13.25
N ARG A 14 -3.89 -2.13 -14.31
CA ARG A 14 -4.40 -0.91 -14.93
C ARG A 14 -5.25 -0.10 -13.95
N GLU A 15 -6.10 -0.78 -13.21
CA GLU A 15 -6.94 -0.13 -12.21
C GLU A 15 -6.10 0.55 -11.14
N ALA A 16 -5.08 -0.14 -10.65
CA ALA A 16 -4.20 0.43 -9.64
C ALA A 16 -3.40 1.60 -10.18
N LYS A 17 -2.97 1.54 -11.44
CA LYS A 17 -2.24 2.63 -12.07
C LYS A 17 -3.10 3.87 -12.19
N ASP A 18 -4.35 3.71 -12.62
CA ASP A 18 -5.28 4.83 -12.73
C ASP A 18 -5.54 5.46 -11.37
N ARG A 19 -5.77 4.62 -10.37
CA ARG A 19 -6.02 5.06 -9.02
C ARG A 19 -4.79 5.76 -8.43
N PHE A 20 -3.62 5.20 -8.67
CA PHE A 20 -2.37 5.77 -8.20
C PHE A 20 -2.15 7.18 -8.77
N VAL A 21 -2.38 7.35 -10.06
CA VAL A 21 -2.19 8.64 -10.71
C VAL A 21 -3.22 9.67 -10.23
N ASN A 22 -4.48 9.26 -10.13
CA ASN A 22 -5.56 10.19 -9.84
C ASN A 22 -5.71 10.51 -8.36
N ASP A 23 -5.58 9.48 -7.51
CA ASP A 23 -5.89 9.61 -6.08
C ASP A 23 -4.66 9.53 -5.20
N MET A 24 -3.68 8.74 -5.59
CA MET A 24 -2.59 8.36 -4.70
C MET A 24 -1.21 8.51 -5.33
N ARG A 25 -1.08 9.43 -6.24
CA ARG A 25 0.14 9.54 -7.08
C ARG A 25 1.47 9.76 -6.34
N GLN A 26 1.43 10.03 -5.06
CA GLN A 26 2.66 10.18 -4.28
C GLN A 26 2.84 9.07 -3.26
N LEU A 27 2.10 7.99 -3.44
CA LEU A 27 2.07 6.91 -2.47
C LEU A 27 3.14 5.86 -2.75
N HIS A 28 4.40 6.27 -2.74
CA HIS A 28 5.47 5.30 -2.82
C HIS A 28 5.71 4.60 -1.47
N SER A 29 5.39 5.30 -0.38
CA SER A 29 5.58 4.75 0.96
C SER A 29 4.24 4.71 1.68
N CYS A 30 3.97 3.58 2.33
CA CYS A 30 2.76 3.40 3.13
C CYS A 30 3.16 2.93 4.52
N ARG A 31 2.37 3.35 5.52
CA ARG A 31 2.53 2.87 6.88
C ARG A 31 1.81 1.53 7.03
N VAL A 32 2.49 0.56 7.60
CA VAL A 32 1.88 -0.73 7.87
C VAL A 32 1.15 -0.66 9.21
N ASN A 33 -0.17 -0.89 9.19
CA ASN A 33 -0.98 -0.88 10.40
C ASN A 33 -1.02 -2.24 11.06
N GLU A 34 -1.22 -3.30 10.29
CA GLU A 34 -1.18 -4.66 10.81
C GLU A 34 -1.00 -5.66 9.67
N ARG A 35 -0.61 -6.87 10.06
CA ARG A 35 -0.55 -8.01 9.15
C ARG A 35 -1.40 -9.11 9.74
N ARG A 36 -2.32 -9.65 8.93
CA ARG A 36 -3.23 -10.69 9.40
C ARG A 36 -3.70 -11.51 8.21
N ASP A 37 -3.70 -12.83 8.40
CA ASP A 37 -4.22 -13.78 7.40
C ASP A 37 -3.58 -13.64 6.02
N GLY A 38 -2.28 -13.36 5.99
CA GLY A 38 -1.55 -13.20 4.73
C GLY A 38 -1.73 -11.84 4.08
N LEU A 39 -2.50 -10.96 4.70
CA LEU A 39 -2.74 -9.61 4.17
C LEU A 39 -2.02 -8.57 5.02
N THR A 40 -1.58 -7.53 4.35
CA THR A 40 -0.94 -6.38 5.00
C THR A 40 -1.88 -5.19 4.86
N PHE A 41 -2.29 -4.64 5.99
CA PHE A 41 -3.15 -3.47 6.02
C PHE A 41 -2.29 -2.23 6.13
N VAL A 42 -2.42 -1.35 5.16
CA VAL A 42 -1.57 -0.17 5.06
C VAL A 42 -2.41 1.10 4.92
N GLU A 43 -1.80 2.23 5.23
CA GLU A 43 -2.42 3.51 4.98
C GLU A 43 -1.39 4.47 4.40
N SER A 44 -1.86 5.49 3.71
CA SER A 44 -1.00 6.53 3.18
C SER A 44 -0.35 7.30 4.33
N ILE A 45 0.77 7.95 4.03
CA ILE A 45 1.47 8.77 5.04
C ILE A 45 0.55 9.85 5.59
N SER A 46 -0.32 10.41 4.74
CA SER A 46 -1.28 11.41 5.19
C SER A 46 -2.45 10.84 6.00
N GLY A 47 -2.62 9.51 5.97
CA GLY A 47 -3.76 8.85 6.60
C GLY A 47 -5.06 8.96 5.83
N LYS A 48 -5.01 9.57 4.64
CA LYS A 48 -6.20 9.81 3.84
C LYS A 48 -6.73 8.56 3.14
N TYR A 49 -5.84 7.67 2.77
CA TYR A 49 -6.20 6.42 2.07
C TYR A 49 -5.73 5.24 2.88
N SER A 50 -6.54 4.19 2.91
CA SER A 50 -6.16 2.93 3.54
C SER A 50 -6.65 1.78 2.66
N PHE A 51 -5.88 0.70 2.62
CA PHE A 51 -6.23 -0.47 1.84
C PHE A 51 -5.39 -1.65 2.32
N CYS A 52 -5.65 -2.83 1.75
CA CYS A 52 -4.86 -4.01 2.08
C CYS A 52 -4.28 -4.62 0.82
N LEU A 53 -3.17 -5.30 0.98
CA LEU A 53 -2.50 -5.99 -0.12
C LEU A 53 -1.80 -7.23 0.40
N ASN A 54 -1.42 -8.11 -0.52
CA ASN A 54 -0.63 -9.28 -0.21
C ASN A 54 0.80 -9.00 -0.66
N GLU A 55 1.73 -8.91 0.30
CA GLU A 55 3.11 -8.55 -0.01
C GLU A 55 3.82 -9.56 -0.91
N GLU A 56 3.42 -10.84 -0.85
CA GLU A 56 4.04 -11.86 -1.68
C GLU A 56 3.50 -11.87 -3.10
N SER A 57 2.20 -11.68 -3.25
CA SER A 57 1.58 -11.77 -4.56
C SER A 57 0.23 -11.04 -4.54
N ASP A 58 0.19 -9.86 -5.10
CA ASP A 58 -1.01 -9.06 -5.18
C ASP A 58 -1.30 -8.73 -6.65
N ASP A 59 -2.59 -8.72 -7.02
CA ASP A 59 -2.98 -8.45 -8.39
C ASP A 59 -2.81 -6.99 -8.78
N HIS A 60 -2.84 -6.09 -7.83
CA HIS A 60 -2.85 -4.65 -8.08
C HIS A 60 -1.59 -3.92 -7.66
N TRP A 61 -0.91 -4.40 -6.63
CA TRP A 61 0.22 -3.69 -6.04
C TRP A 61 1.44 -4.59 -5.95
N GLU A 62 2.60 -3.98 -6.16
CA GLU A 62 3.88 -4.65 -6.03
C GLU A 62 4.67 -3.96 -4.94
N VAL A 63 5.22 -4.74 -4.01
CA VAL A 63 6.11 -4.21 -2.99
C VAL A 63 7.50 -4.08 -3.58
N ILE A 64 8.06 -2.91 -3.46
CA ILE A 64 9.38 -2.61 -4.01
C ILE A 64 10.47 -2.96 -3.01
#